data_3ea8b46d97815fbe142298d61749b021
#
_entry.id   3ea8b46d97815fbe142298d61749b021
#
_cell.length_a   1.000
_cell.length_b   1.000
_cell.length_c   1.000
_cell.angle_alpha   90.00
_cell.angle_beta   90.00
_cell.angle_gamma   90.00
#
_symmetry.space_group_name_H-M   'P 1'
#
loop_
_entity.id
_entity.type
_entity.pdbx_description
1 polymer ?
#
loop_
_entity_poly.entity_id
_entity_poly.type
_entity_poly.pdbx_seq_one_letter_code
_entity_poly.pdbx_strand_id
1 'polypeptide(L)'
;MSSPTYANTVSLGVDNPYITQPPALPPPTPSNTNPAPATQEGEKPADEPAPVVLPAPSKTERFFLTAADQASGSRNERLNMVIRSKYEAGLLKPYNYVKGYARLSRWMDRNVSQESKQKILQPLSVLRPKFRAIAQSESLTDIDLVFIEEAFERLLLDYDRVFSAMAIPACLWRRTGEIYKANREFAELVGVDGYMLRDGRLCIYELMAEDAAVNYWEKYGNVAFDSNQKAVLTSCVLRFKPLLPASGAVTPARGRDTHPPPDEEGFISCCFSFTIRRDPYGIPTLIVGNFIKC
;
A
#
# COMPACT_ATOMS: atom_id res chain seq x y z
N MET A 1 18.17 38.32 7.10
CA MET A 1 16.78 37.78 7.09
C MET A 1 16.89 36.30 6.84
N SER A 2 16.73 35.52 7.90
CA SER A 2 17.07 34.10 7.98
C SER A 2 15.86 33.25 7.59
N SER A 3 16.04 32.33 6.66
CA SER A 3 15.03 31.34 6.26
C SER A 3 15.00 30.18 7.28
N PRO A 4 13.83 29.67 7.65
CA PRO A 4 13.76 28.50 8.53
C PRO A 4 13.87 27.20 7.73
N THR A 5 14.78 26.36 8.17
CA THR A 5 14.98 24.98 7.72
C THR A 5 13.89 24.12 8.31
N TYR A 6 13.00 23.56 7.48
CA TYR A 6 12.06 22.52 7.92
C TYR A 6 12.70 21.14 7.75
N ALA A 7 12.99 20.51 8.87
CA ALA A 7 13.31 19.09 8.92
C ALA A 7 12.02 18.28 8.83
N ASN A 8 11.78 17.62 7.69
CA ASN A 8 10.70 16.64 7.52
C ASN A 8 11.17 15.29 8.06
N THR A 9 10.77 14.98 9.28
CA THR A 9 10.85 13.62 9.83
C THR A 9 9.67 12.84 9.29
N VAL A 10 9.89 11.99 8.30
CA VAL A 10 8.89 11.01 7.84
C VAL A 10 8.88 9.85 8.84
N SER A 11 7.89 9.85 9.72
CA SER A 11 7.58 8.72 10.60
C SER A 11 6.86 7.65 9.80
N LEU A 12 7.57 6.59 9.43
CA LEU A 12 6.99 5.35 8.94
C LEU A 12 6.51 4.54 10.15
N GLY A 13 5.28 4.80 10.59
CA GLY A 13 4.60 3.97 11.56
C GLY A 13 4.24 2.62 10.95
N VAL A 14 5.04 1.60 11.25
CA VAL A 14 4.70 0.20 11.04
C VAL A 14 4.38 -0.37 12.42
N ASP A 15 3.10 -0.38 12.77
CA ASP A 15 2.60 -1.14 13.92
C ASP A 15 2.66 -2.63 13.56
N ASN A 16 3.70 -3.30 14.06
CA ASN A 16 3.83 -4.74 14.02
C ASN A 16 3.57 -5.28 15.43
N PRO A 17 2.49 -6.06 15.68
CA PRO A 17 2.10 -6.50 17.02
C PRO A 17 2.93 -7.65 17.60
N TYR A 18 4.10 -7.97 17.03
CA TYR A 18 4.97 -9.06 17.48
C TYR A 18 6.41 -8.59 17.76
N ILE A 19 6.58 -7.53 18.56
CA ILE A 19 7.88 -7.24 19.16
C ILE A 19 7.79 -7.59 20.64
N THR A 20 8.14 -8.84 20.97
CA THR A 20 8.52 -9.24 22.32
C THR A 20 9.87 -8.63 22.64
N GLN A 21 9.95 -7.86 23.70
CA GLN A 21 11.19 -7.30 24.23
C GLN A 21 12.18 -8.40 24.58
N PRO A 22 13.48 -8.24 24.27
CA PRO A 22 14.50 -9.15 24.77
C PRO A 22 14.68 -8.97 26.30
N PRO A 23 15.00 -10.04 27.04
CA PRO A 23 15.18 -9.96 28.49
C PRO A 23 16.43 -9.13 28.85
N ALA A 24 16.31 -8.35 29.91
CA ALA A 24 17.35 -7.51 30.46
C ALA A 24 18.55 -8.33 30.96
N LEU A 25 19.77 -7.88 30.64
CA LEU A 25 21.00 -8.42 31.15
C LEU A 25 21.15 -8.12 32.65
N PRO A 26 21.68 -9.05 33.47
CA PRO A 26 21.94 -8.81 34.86
C PRO A 26 23.16 -7.88 35.07
N PRO A 27 23.20 -7.11 36.16
CA PRO A 27 24.29 -6.19 36.46
C PRO A 27 25.60 -6.89 36.84
N PRO A 28 26.76 -6.30 36.57
CA PRO A 28 28.04 -6.90 36.91
C PRO A 28 28.33 -6.89 38.42
N THR A 29 28.78 -8.01 38.93
CA THR A 29 29.28 -8.17 40.31
C THR A 29 30.67 -7.57 40.44
N PRO A 30 31.01 -6.91 41.56
CA PRO A 30 32.33 -6.35 41.78
C PRO A 30 33.32 -7.44 42.25
N SER A 31 34.45 -7.53 41.57
CA SER A 31 35.57 -8.39 41.97
C SER A 31 36.48 -7.64 42.90
N ASN A 32 36.75 -8.25 44.04
CA ASN A 32 37.67 -7.78 45.06
C ASN A 32 39.13 -8.13 44.64
N THR A 33 39.99 -7.15 44.67
CA THR A 33 41.45 -7.24 44.54
C THR A 33 42.13 -7.40 45.86
N ASN A 34 43.12 -8.27 45.93
CA ASN A 34 44.30 -8.05 46.82
C ASN A 34 45.53 -8.76 46.27
N PRO A 35 46.76 -8.21 46.49
CA PRO A 35 47.91 -8.45 45.65
C PRO A 35 49.04 -9.30 46.28
N ALA A 36 49.98 -9.67 45.40
CA ALA A 36 51.40 -9.99 45.52
C ALA A 36 51.80 -11.45 45.77
N PRO A 37 53.05 -11.86 45.47
CA PRO A 37 54.18 -11.11 44.90
C PRO A 37 54.85 -11.79 43.68
N ALA A 38 55.80 -11.05 43.12
CA ALA A 38 56.61 -11.32 41.95
C ALA A 38 57.52 -12.58 42.01
N THR A 39 57.66 -13.22 40.84
CA THR A 39 58.89 -13.93 40.46
C THR A 39 59.11 -13.76 38.95
N GLN A 40 60.28 -13.27 38.59
CA GLN A 40 60.76 -13.11 37.21
C GLN A 40 61.02 -14.49 36.59
N GLU A 41 60.73 -14.63 35.31
CA GLU A 41 61.64 -15.15 34.26
C GLU A 41 60.86 -15.61 33.03
N GLY A 42 61.34 -15.23 31.84
CA GLY A 42 61.07 -15.90 30.60
C GLY A 42 60.33 -15.05 29.55
N GLU A 43 61.09 -14.26 28.81
CA GLU A 43 60.66 -13.70 27.53
C GLU A 43 60.29 -14.80 26.56
N LYS A 44 59.03 -14.83 26.18
CA LYS A 44 58.51 -15.59 25.03
C LYS A 44 57.99 -14.62 23.99
N PRO A 45 58.26 -14.83 22.68
CA PRO A 45 57.87 -13.84 21.66
C PRO A 45 56.38 -13.63 21.63
N ALA A 46 55.98 -12.34 21.44
CA ALA A 46 54.63 -11.90 21.35
C ALA A 46 53.85 -12.71 20.30
N ASP A 47 52.84 -13.43 20.78
CA ASP A 47 51.84 -14.05 19.96
C ASP A 47 51.00 -12.90 19.34
N GLU A 48 51.12 -12.67 18.02
CA GLU A 48 50.24 -11.76 17.28
C GLU A 48 48.80 -12.19 17.51
N PRO A 49 47.89 -11.29 17.93
CA PRO A 49 46.50 -11.66 18.09
C PRO A 49 45.95 -12.14 16.74
N ALA A 50 45.50 -13.37 16.69
CA ALA A 50 44.84 -13.92 15.49
C ALA A 50 43.78 -12.95 14.98
N PRO A 51 43.68 -12.70 13.66
CA PRO A 51 42.70 -11.78 13.11
C PRO A 51 41.31 -12.22 13.54
N VAL A 52 40.62 -11.34 14.27
CA VAL A 52 39.20 -11.53 14.66
C VAL A 52 38.37 -11.58 13.39
N VAL A 53 38.11 -12.78 12.91
CA VAL A 53 37.21 -13.00 11.78
C VAL A 53 35.80 -12.69 12.26
N LEU A 54 35.32 -11.46 12.00
CA LEU A 54 33.94 -11.10 12.28
C LEU A 54 33.02 -12.00 11.45
N PRO A 55 31.93 -12.51 12.01
CA PRO A 55 30.97 -13.31 11.26
C PRO A 55 30.40 -12.48 10.10
N ALA A 56 30.15 -13.10 8.96
CA ALA A 56 29.61 -12.45 7.79
C ALA A 56 28.28 -11.76 8.14
N PRO A 57 28.07 -10.50 7.72
CA PRO A 57 26.87 -9.74 8.08
C PRO A 57 25.61 -10.46 7.59
N SER A 58 24.58 -10.49 8.42
CA SER A 58 23.26 -11.00 8.06
C SER A 58 22.67 -10.21 6.87
N LYS A 59 21.66 -10.78 6.18
CA LYS A 59 21.00 -10.09 5.07
C LYS A 59 20.40 -8.72 5.50
N THR A 60 19.88 -8.65 6.71
CA THR A 60 19.31 -7.40 7.27
C THR A 60 20.40 -6.37 7.58
N GLU A 61 21.53 -6.79 8.17
CA GLU A 61 22.68 -5.91 8.41
C GLU A 61 23.26 -5.40 7.10
N ARG A 62 23.39 -6.26 6.10
CA ARG A 62 23.80 -5.86 4.75
C ARG A 62 22.88 -4.81 4.15
N PHE A 63 21.55 -4.94 4.31
CA PHE A 63 20.60 -3.92 3.90
C PHE A 63 20.86 -2.59 4.61
N PHE A 64 21.05 -2.58 5.93
CA PHE A 64 21.33 -1.34 6.66
C PHE A 64 22.65 -0.70 6.25
N LEU A 65 23.69 -1.50 6.02
CA LEU A 65 24.95 -0.98 5.49
C LEU A 65 24.79 -0.36 4.10
N THR A 66 24.08 -1.05 3.18
CA THR A 66 23.80 -0.52 1.83
C THR A 66 22.96 0.75 1.88
N ALA A 67 22.04 0.89 2.84
CA ALA A 67 21.21 2.08 2.98
C ALA A 67 21.98 3.25 3.60
N ALA A 68 22.91 2.99 4.54
CA ALA A 68 23.69 4.00 5.23
C ALA A 68 24.90 4.49 4.40
N ASP A 69 25.59 3.57 3.75
CA ASP A 69 26.79 3.84 2.95
C ASP A 69 26.51 3.52 1.47
N GLN A 70 25.90 4.50 0.80
CA GLN A 70 25.52 4.38 -0.60
C GLN A 70 26.73 4.69 -1.49
N ALA A 71 27.06 3.77 -2.39
CA ALA A 71 28.08 3.97 -3.41
C ALA A 71 27.77 5.21 -4.27
N SER A 72 28.82 5.83 -4.83
CA SER A 72 28.67 6.94 -5.79
C SER A 72 27.91 6.45 -7.02
N GLY A 73 26.97 7.25 -7.50
CA GLY A 73 26.14 6.92 -8.65
C GLY A 73 24.93 7.83 -8.77
N SER A 74 24.13 7.63 -9.81
CA SER A 74 22.89 8.37 -9.98
C SER A 74 21.90 8.07 -8.86
N ARG A 75 20.98 8.99 -8.59
CA ARG A 75 19.92 8.81 -7.58
C ARG A 75 19.13 7.52 -7.81
N ASN A 76 18.81 7.21 -9.08
CA ASN A 76 18.03 6.01 -9.42
C ASN A 76 18.82 4.72 -9.17
N GLU A 77 20.11 4.68 -9.50
CA GLU A 77 20.96 3.51 -9.23
C GLU A 77 21.07 3.24 -7.73
N ARG A 78 21.31 4.29 -6.94
CA ARG A 78 21.36 4.17 -5.48
C ARG A 78 20.04 3.67 -4.90
N LEU A 79 18.91 4.22 -5.36
CA LEU A 79 17.57 3.75 -4.94
C LEU A 79 17.34 2.29 -5.31
N ASN A 80 17.71 1.89 -6.53
CA ASN A 80 17.58 0.51 -7.00
C ASN A 80 18.41 -0.46 -6.16
N MET A 81 19.65 -0.09 -5.79
CA MET A 81 20.48 -0.90 -4.90
C MET A 81 19.84 -1.09 -3.52
N VAL A 82 19.34 -0.01 -2.92
CA VAL A 82 18.69 -0.07 -1.61
C VAL A 82 17.42 -0.92 -1.65
N ILE A 83 16.57 -0.75 -2.68
CA ILE A 83 15.34 -1.55 -2.84
C ILE A 83 15.69 -3.03 -3.01
N ARG A 84 16.67 -3.34 -3.85
CA ARG A 84 17.13 -4.72 -4.07
C ARG A 84 17.66 -5.35 -2.78
N SER A 85 18.53 -4.65 -2.06
CA SER A 85 19.07 -5.12 -0.78
C SER A 85 17.97 -5.33 0.27
N LYS A 86 16.97 -4.44 0.32
CA LYS A 86 15.80 -4.56 1.20
C LYS A 86 14.93 -5.77 0.83
N TYR A 87 14.75 -6.02 -0.47
CA TYR A 87 14.04 -7.20 -0.95
C TYR A 87 14.80 -8.50 -0.59
N GLU A 88 16.12 -8.56 -0.81
CA GLU A 88 16.97 -9.72 -0.45
C GLU A 88 16.97 -9.99 1.06
N ALA A 89 16.82 -8.95 1.88
CA ALA A 89 16.63 -9.08 3.32
C ALA A 89 15.23 -9.60 3.71
N GLY A 90 14.32 -9.78 2.74
CA GLY A 90 12.95 -10.26 2.98
C GLY A 90 11.99 -9.20 3.55
N LEU A 91 12.43 -7.94 3.59
CA LEU A 91 11.65 -6.81 4.15
C LEU A 91 10.67 -6.19 3.15
N LEU A 92 10.78 -6.52 1.87
CA LEU A 92 9.84 -6.13 0.82
C LEU A 92 9.21 -7.37 0.18
N LYS A 93 7.92 -7.24 -0.15
CA LYS A 93 7.17 -8.29 -0.87
C LYS A 93 6.33 -7.64 -1.97
N PRO A 94 6.12 -8.33 -3.10
CA PRO A 94 5.19 -7.88 -4.14
C PRO A 94 3.78 -7.70 -3.60
N TYR A 95 3.02 -6.76 -4.17
CA TYR A 95 1.63 -6.58 -3.81
C TYR A 95 0.78 -7.80 -4.20
N ASN A 96 -0.04 -8.27 -3.26
CA ASN A 96 -0.84 -9.48 -3.46
C ASN A 96 -2.23 -9.16 -4.01
N TYR A 97 -2.36 -9.09 -5.33
CA TYR A 97 -3.64 -8.88 -6.02
C TYR A 97 -4.67 -10.00 -5.78
N VAL A 98 -4.25 -11.20 -5.40
CA VAL A 98 -5.17 -12.30 -5.08
C VAL A 98 -6.09 -11.94 -3.92
N LYS A 99 -5.54 -11.25 -2.90
CA LYS A 99 -6.33 -10.77 -1.76
C LYS A 99 -7.40 -9.75 -2.19
N GLY A 100 -7.05 -8.84 -3.08
CA GLY A 100 -7.98 -7.85 -3.63
C GLY A 100 -9.13 -8.49 -4.41
N TYR A 101 -8.82 -9.42 -5.31
CA TYR A 101 -9.87 -10.16 -6.03
C TYR A 101 -10.74 -11.03 -5.11
N ALA A 102 -10.17 -11.62 -4.07
CA ALA A 102 -10.93 -12.37 -3.06
C ALA A 102 -11.86 -11.44 -2.26
N ARG A 103 -11.44 -10.19 -1.99
CA ARG A 103 -12.30 -9.18 -1.37
C ARG A 103 -13.46 -8.79 -2.28
N LEU A 104 -13.19 -8.55 -3.56
CA LEU A 104 -14.20 -8.25 -4.56
C LEU A 104 -15.23 -9.39 -4.68
N SER A 105 -14.77 -10.65 -4.73
CA SER A 105 -15.66 -11.80 -4.79
C SER A 105 -16.60 -11.88 -3.58
N ARG A 106 -16.06 -11.72 -2.37
CA ARG A 106 -16.87 -11.72 -1.14
C ARG A 106 -17.86 -10.55 -1.08
N TRP A 107 -17.48 -9.37 -1.61
CA TRP A 107 -18.39 -8.25 -1.70
C TRP A 107 -19.53 -8.55 -2.67
N MET A 108 -19.24 -9.08 -3.86
CA MET A 108 -20.26 -9.48 -4.83
C MET A 108 -21.23 -10.51 -4.24
N ASP A 109 -20.71 -11.49 -3.50
CA ASP A 109 -21.55 -12.55 -2.89
C ASP A 109 -22.58 -12.01 -1.89
N ARG A 110 -22.32 -10.84 -1.30
CA ARG A 110 -23.14 -10.24 -0.24
C ARG A 110 -24.02 -9.07 -0.67
N ASN A 111 -23.58 -8.33 -1.69
CA ASN A 111 -24.14 -7.00 -1.95
C ASN A 111 -24.72 -6.84 -3.35
N VAL A 112 -24.58 -7.82 -4.25
CA VAL A 112 -25.13 -7.71 -5.60
C VAL A 112 -25.94 -8.95 -5.99
N SER A 113 -26.86 -8.73 -6.92
CA SER A 113 -27.67 -9.82 -7.49
C SER A 113 -26.80 -10.79 -8.27
N GLN A 114 -27.29 -12.00 -8.52
CA GLN A 114 -26.58 -13.02 -9.29
C GLN A 114 -26.35 -12.58 -10.73
N GLU A 115 -27.29 -11.84 -11.32
CA GLU A 115 -27.15 -11.30 -12.67
C GLU A 115 -26.03 -10.26 -12.75
N SER A 116 -26.03 -9.28 -11.85
CA SER A 116 -24.99 -8.25 -11.75
C SER A 116 -23.61 -8.87 -11.49
N LYS A 117 -23.54 -9.88 -10.63
CA LYS A 117 -22.31 -10.62 -10.37
C LYS A 117 -21.75 -11.25 -11.65
N GLN A 118 -22.59 -11.86 -12.49
CA GLN A 118 -22.15 -12.44 -13.76
C GLN A 118 -21.62 -11.37 -14.72
N LYS A 119 -22.30 -10.21 -14.82
CA LYS A 119 -21.85 -9.06 -15.63
C LYS A 119 -20.49 -8.53 -15.18
N ILE A 120 -20.22 -8.48 -13.87
CA ILE A 120 -18.91 -8.06 -13.33
C ILE A 120 -17.84 -9.14 -13.58
N LEU A 121 -18.18 -10.42 -13.44
CA LEU A 121 -17.23 -11.51 -13.63
C LEU A 121 -16.81 -11.68 -15.09
N GLN A 122 -17.67 -11.36 -16.04
CA GLN A 122 -17.39 -11.51 -17.48
C GLN A 122 -16.11 -10.74 -17.90
N PRO A 123 -15.97 -9.42 -17.71
CA PRO A 123 -14.73 -8.71 -18.04
C PRO A 123 -13.54 -9.21 -17.23
N LEU A 124 -13.73 -9.54 -15.97
CA LEU A 124 -12.64 -10.03 -15.10
C LEU A 124 -12.11 -11.40 -15.56
N SER A 125 -12.96 -12.25 -16.13
CA SER A 125 -12.55 -13.55 -16.68
C SER A 125 -11.59 -13.41 -17.88
N VAL A 126 -11.67 -12.30 -18.61
CA VAL A 126 -10.78 -11.98 -19.73
C VAL A 126 -9.53 -11.24 -19.23
N LEU A 127 -9.69 -10.29 -18.32
CA LEU A 127 -8.59 -9.43 -17.85
C LEU A 127 -7.55 -10.21 -17.03
N ARG A 128 -7.98 -11.06 -16.11
CA ARG A 128 -7.07 -11.80 -15.21
C ARG A 128 -6.10 -12.74 -15.95
N PRO A 129 -6.53 -13.54 -16.94
CA PRO A 129 -5.60 -14.30 -17.78
C PRO A 129 -4.63 -13.40 -18.55
N LYS A 130 -5.10 -12.28 -19.12
CA LYS A 130 -4.23 -11.32 -19.83
C LYS A 130 -3.14 -10.76 -18.94
N PHE A 131 -3.44 -10.33 -17.70
CA PHE A 131 -2.42 -9.88 -16.75
C PHE A 131 -1.36 -10.94 -16.49
N ARG A 132 -1.78 -12.19 -16.33
CA ARG A 132 -0.88 -13.33 -16.13
C ARG A 132 -0.04 -13.62 -17.37
N ALA A 133 -0.64 -13.59 -18.54
CA ALA A 133 0.06 -13.83 -19.80
C ALA A 133 1.16 -12.79 -20.03
N ILE A 134 0.89 -11.49 -19.79
CA ILE A 134 1.89 -10.43 -19.90
C ILE A 134 3.02 -10.66 -18.90
N ALA A 135 2.70 -10.93 -17.63
CA ALA A 135 3.72 -11.19 -16.62
C ALA A 135 4.61 -12.40 -16.96
N GLN A 136 4.06 -13.42 -17.61
CA GLN A 136 4.79 -14.59 -18.07
C GLN A 136 5.62 -14.29 -19.34
N SER A 137 5.06 -13.58 -20.32
CA SER A 137 5.77 -13.24 -21.56
C SER A 137 6.97 -12.31 -21.30
N GLU A 138 6.84 -11.40 -20.34
CA GLU A 138 7.90 -10.48 -19.93
C GLU A 138 8.83 -11.11 -18.87
N SER A 139 8.62 -12.36 -18.50
CA SER A 139 9.42 -13.09 -17.49
C SER A 139 9.59 -12.30 -16.19
N LEU A 140 8.52 -11.62 -15.74
CA LEU A 140 8.57 -10.76 -14.55
C LEU A 140 8.92 -11.56 -13.30
N THR A 141 9.97 -11.14 -12.64
CA THR A 141 10.41 -11.68 -11.36
C THR A 141 9.73 -10.95 -10.18
N ASP A 142 9.81 -11.52 -8.98
CA ASP A 142 9.26 -10.87 -7.78
C ASP A 142 9.91 -9.50 -7.52
N ILE A 143 11.19 -9.32 -7.85
CA ILE A 143 11.86 -8.03 -7.69
C ILE A 143 11.32 -6.99 -8.69
N ASP A 144 10.95 -7.37 -9.91
CA ASP A 144 10.34 -6.47 -10.88
C ASP A 144 8.97 -6.01 -10.39
N LEU A 145 8.20 -6.92 -9.78
CA LEU A 145 6.92 -6.57 -9.14
C LEU A 145 7.10 -5.60 -7.96
N VAL A 146 8.21 -5.70 -7.21
CA VAL A 146 8.55 -4.74 -6.15
C VAL A 146 8.89 -3.36 -6.74
N PHE A 147 9.59 -3.30 -7.87
CA PHE A 147 9.85 -2.02 -8.56
C PHE A 147 8.56 -1.40 -9.13
N ILE A 148 7.64 -2.19 -9.63
CA ILE A 148 6.30 -1.71 -10.05
C ILE A 148 5.56 -1.12 -8.84
N GLU A 149 5.65 -1.75 -7.68
CA GLU A 149 5.04 -1.25 -6.45
C GLU A 149 5.70 0.06 -5.97
N GLU A 150 7.01 0.17 -6.04
CA GLU A 150 7.72 1.42 -5.73
C GLU A 150 7.27 2.56 -6.66
N ALA A 151 7.14 2.28 -7.96
CA ALA A 151 6.64 3.25 -8.92
C ALA A 151 5.18 3.67 -8.63
N PHE A 152 4.35 2.73 -8.17
CA PHE A 152 2.99 3.01 -7.72
C PHE A 152 2.99 3.94 -6.49
N GLU A 153 3.80 3.66 -5.46
CA GLU A 153 3.91 4.50 -4.27
C GLU A 153 4.42 5.93 -4.60
N ARG A 154 5.36 6.05 -5.52
CA ARG A 154 5.84 7.35 -6.02
C ARG A 154 4.71 8.12 -6.71
N LEU A 155 3.91 7.44 -7.53
CA LEU A 155 2.76 8.03 -8.19
C LEU A 155 1.71 8.53 -7.18
N LEU A 156 1.51 7.81 -6.06
CA LEU A 156 0.65 8.28 -4.97
C LEU A 156 1.12 9.62 -4.38
N LEU A 157 2.44 9.83 -4.25
CA LEU A 157 3.01 11.09 -3.75
C LEU A 157 2.79 12.23 -4.75
N ASP A 158 2.89 11.97 -6.05
CA ASP A 158 2.60 12.97 -7.07
C ASP A 158 1.12 13.41 -7.02
N TYR A 159 0.21 12.47 -6.78
CA TYR A 159 -1.21 12.78 -6.65
C TYR A 159 -1.58 13.54 -5.38
N ASP A 160 -0.75 13.57 -4.34
CA ASP A 160 -0.99 14.44 -3.17
C ASP A 160 -1.04 15.91 -3.56
N ARG A 161 -0.13 16.35 -4.43
CA ARG A 161 -0.11 17.72 -4.93
C ARG A 161 -1.30 18.01 -5.84
N VAL A 162 -1.66 17.08 -6.71
CA VAL A 162 -2.79 17.22 -7.63
C VAL A 162 -4.09 17.34 -6.84
N PHE A 163 -4.32 16.47 -5.87
CA PHE A 163 -5.54 16.43 -5.07
C PHE A 163 -5.68 17.62 -4.13
N SER A 164 -4.55 18.17 -3.63
CA SER A 164 -4.56 19.38 -2.81
C SER A 164 -4.92 20.64 -3.59
N ALA A 165 -4.71 20.64 -4.91
CA ALA A 165 -4.99 21.79 -5.79
C ALA A 165 -6.32 21.65 -6.55
N MET A 166 -6.95 20.47 -6.51
CA MET A 166 -8.13 20.15 -7.32
C MET A 166 -9.40 20.24 -6.48
N ALA A 167 -10.32 21.13 -6.89
CA ALA A 167 -11.63 21.31 -6.24
C ALA A 167 -12.72 20.34 -6.77
N ILE A 168 -12.37 19.43 -7.68
CA ILE A 168 -13.29 18.43 -8.20
C ILE A 168 -13.16 17.16 -7.35
N PRO A 169 -14.27 16.58 -6.86
CA PRO A 169 -14.25 15.32 -6.15
C PRO A 169 -13.50 14.23 -6.91
N ALA A 170 -12.43 13.72 -6.34
CA ALA A 170 -11.56 12.75 -6.99
C ALA A 170 -11.01 11.72 -6.01
N CYS A 171 -10.87 10.50 -6.50
CA CYS A 171 -10.17 9.46 -5.77
C CYS A 171 -9.39 8.56 -6.72
N LEU A 172 -8.44 7.82 -6.17
CA LEU A 172 -7.66 6.86 -6.92
C LEU A 172 -7.65 5.50 -6.23
N TRP A 173 -7.63 4.45 -7.02
CA TRP A 173 -7.70 3.07 -6.55
C TRP A 173 -6.89 2.12 -7.43
N ARG A 174 -6.56 0.96 -6.89
CA ARG A 174 -5.90 -0.11 -7.62
C ARG A 174 -6.87 -0.81 -8.59
N ARG A 175 -6.34 -1.58 -9.53
CA ARG A 175 -7.15 -2.36 -10.49
C ARG A 175 -8.13 -3.35 -9.84
N THR A 176 -7.95 -3.66 -8.57
CA THR A 176 -8.84 -4.51 -7.77
C THR A 176 -9.88 -3.72 -6.97
N GLY A 177 -9.84 -2.38 -7.06
CA GLY A 177 -10.85 -1.48 -6.50
C GLY A 177 -10.48 -0.82 -5.19
N GLU A 178 -9.40 -1.22 -4.52
CA GLU A 178 -8.98 -0.64 -3.25
C GLU A 178 -8.57 0.83 -3.41
N ILE A 179 -9.20 1.72 -2.65
CA ILE A 179 -8.92 3.16 -2.64
C ILE A 179 -7.65 3.41 -1.84
N TYR A 180 -6.69 4.09 -2.44
CA TYR A 180 -5.44 4.49 -1.80
C TYR A 180 -5.38 5.96 -1.44
N LYS A 181 -6.06 6.82 -2.19
CA LYS A 181 -6.18 8.25 -1.90
C LYS A 181 -7.50 8.81 -2.42
N ALA A 182 -7.99 9.83 -1.73
CA ALA A 182 -9.08 10.67 -2.18
C ALA A 182 -8.81 12.11 -1.72
N ASN A 183 -9.34 13.09 -2.46
CA ASN A 183 -9.32 14.47 -2.00
C ASN A 183 -10.47 14.74 -1.01
N ARG A 184 -10.40 15.90 -0.38
CA ARG A 184 -11.40 16.33 0.60
C ARG A 184 -12.80 16.41 -0.02
N GLU A 185 -12.89 16.90 -1.23
CA GLU A 185 -14.14 17.07 -1.97
C GLU A 185 -14.86 15.75 -2.22
N PHE A 186 -14.10 14.67 -2.49
CA PHE A 186 -14.66 13.33 -2.63
C PHE A 186 -15.12 12.76 -1.28
N ALA A 187 -14.36 12.99 -0.21
CA ALA A 187 -14.73 12.57 1.13
C ALA A 187 -16.04 13.24 1.58
N GLU A 188 -16.18 14.53 1.32
CA GLU A 188 -17.40 15.30 1.58
C GLU A 188 -18.57 14.82 0.69
N LEU A 189 -18.31 14.52 -0.58
CA LEU A 189 -19.33 14.03 -1.53
C LEU A 189 -19.97 12.73 -1.05
N VAL A 190 -19.16 11.76 -0.59
CA VAL A 190 -19.67 10.45 -0.13
C VAL A 190 -20.00 10.43 1.37
N GLY A 191 -19.67 11.49 2.12
CA GLY A 191 -19.92 11.59 3.56
C GLY A 191 -19.12 10.58 4.38
N VAL A 192 -17.91 10.22 3.91
CA VAL A 192 -17.01 9.22 4.56
C VAL A 192 -15.75 9.94 5.01
N ASP A 193 -15.26 9.61 6.22
CA ASP A 193 -14.00 10.15 6.72
C ASP A 193 -12.85 9.85 5.76
N GLY A 194 -12.02 10.86 5.48
CA GLY A 194 -10.85 10.74 4.59
C GLY A 194 -9.86 9.66 5.03
N TYR A 195 -9.81 9.32 6.31
CA TYR A 195 -9.01 8.21 6.83
C TYR A 195 -9.47 6.86 6.27
N MET A 196 -10.76 6.67 6.03
CA MET A 196 -11.32 5.46 5.43
C MET A 196 -11.00 5.35 3.93
N LEU A 197 -10.73 6.47 3.27
CA LEU A 197 -10.45 6.58 1.84
C LEU A 197 -8.96 6.50 1.50
N ARG A 198 -8.17 5.79 2.32
CA ARG A 198 -6.73 5.58 2.12
C ARG A 198 -6.30 4.16 2.44
N ASP A 199 -5.15 3.76 1.91
CA ASP A 199 -4.45 2.51 2.25
C ASP A 199 -5.28 1.24 2.00
N GLY A 200 -6.22 1.29 1.04
CA GLY A 200 -7.07 0.15 0.69
C GLY A 200 -8.13 -0.22 1.71
N ARG A 201 -8.45 0.67 2.68
CA ARG A 201 -9.48 0.40 3.71
C ARG A 201 -10.85 0.21 3.11
N LEU A 202 -11.23 1.07 2.16
CA LEU A 202 -12.44 0.94 1.37
C LEU A 202 -12.12 0.64 -0.09
N CYS A 203 -13.09 0.08 -0.77
CA CYS A 203 -13.03 -0.14 -2.20
C CYS A 203 -14.06 0.74 -2.91
N ILE A 204 -13.74 1.19 -4.11
CA ILE A 204 -14.61 2.07 -4.88
C ILE A 204 -15.99 1.45 -5.15
N TYR A 205 -16.05 0.14 -5.37
CA TYR A 205 -17.31 -0.57 -5.59
C TYR A 205 -18.19 -0.66 -4.34
N GLU A 206 -17.62 -0.49 -3.13
CA GLU A 206 -18.38 -0.42 -1.88
C GLU A 206 -19.15 0.91 -1.75
N LEU A 207 -18.66 1.95 -2.47
CA LEU A 207 -19.28 3.28 -2.53
C LEU A 207 -20.23 3.44 -3.72
N MET A 208 -20.27 2.50 -4.67
CA MET A 208 -21.15 2.54 -5.85
C MET A 208 -22.46 1.80 -5.59
N ALA A 209 -23.55 2.28 -6.18
CA ALA A 209 -24.76 1.50 -6.34
C ALA A 209 -24.48 0.27 -7.23
N GLU A 210 -25.30 -0.76 -7.13
CA GLU A 210 -25.08 -2.03 -7.85
C GLU A 210 -24.92 -1.82 -9.35
N ASP A 211 -25.85 -1.13 -10.00
CA ASP A 211 -25.81 -0.87 -11.44
C ASP A 211 -24.60 -0.01 -11.86
N ALA A 212 -24.22 0.94 -11.00
CA ALA A 212 -23.02 1.76 -11.24
C ALA A 212 -21.74 0.93 -11.14
N ALA A 213 -21.67 -0.02 -10.23
CA ALA A 213 -20.54 -0.95 -10.14
C ALA A 213 -20.46 -1.87 -11.35
N VAL A 214 -21.60 -2.39 -11.85
CA VAL A 214 -21.66 -3.18 -13.09
C VAL A 214 -21.15 -2.36 -14.26
N ASN A 215 -21.71 -1.16 -14.47
CA ASN A 215 -21.31 -0.26 -15.55
C ASN A 215 -19.80 0.08 -15.48
N TYR A 216 -19.27 0.33 -14.29
CA TYR A 216 -17.83 0.57 -14.11
C TYR A 216 -16.99 -0.61 -14.55
N TRP A 217 -17.30 -1.84 -14.11
CA TRP A 217 -16.50 -3.01 -14.44
C TRP A 217 -16.57 -3.37 -15.91
N GLU A 218 -17.72 -3.21 -16.57
CA GLU A 218 -17.87 -3.39 -18.01
C GLU A 218 -17.01 -2.36 -18.79
N LYS A 219 -17.13 -1.07 -18.45
CA LYS A 219 -16.33 -0.02 -19.09
C LYS A 219 -14.84 -0.23 -18.85
N TYR A 220 -14.43 -0.54 -17.61
CA TYR A 220 -13.05 -0.84 -17.30
C TYR A 220 -12.54 -2.05 -18.09
N GLY A 221 -13.33 -3.11 -18.22
CA GLY A 221 -12.97 -4.28 -18.99
C GLY A 221 -12.65 -3.98 -20.45
N ASN A 222 -13.43 -3.08 -21.06
CA ASN A 222 -13.26 -2.68 -22.46
C ASN A 222 -11.98 -1.86 -22.70
N VAL A 223 -11.56 -1.03 -21.72
CA VAL A 223 -10.48 -0.07 -21.91
C VAL A 223 -9.18 -0.43 -21.19
N ALA A 224 -9.19 -1.45 -20.33
CA ALA A 224 -8.06 -1.78 -19.48
C ALA A 224 -6.73 -1.93 -20.24
N PHE A 225 -6.78 -2.53 -21.45
CA PHE A 225 -5.62 -2.74 -22.32
C PHE A 225 -5.59 -1.86 -23.58
N ASP A 226 -6.57 -0.98 -23.75
CA ASP A 226 -6.57 -0.03 -24.86
C ASP A 226 -5.76 1.23 -24.49
N SER A 227 -4.54 1.31 -25.00
CA SER A 227 -3.64 2.45 -24.78
C SER A 227 -4.13 3.74 -25.47
N ASN A 228 -4.97 3.64 -26.49
CA ASN A 228 -5.48 4.80 -27.23
C ASN A 228 -6.58 5.51 -26.45
N GLN A 229 -7.33 4.79 -25.64
CA GLN A 229 -8.38 5.37 -24.80
C GLN A 229 -7.81 5.83 -23.47
N LYS A 230 -7.60 7.14 -23.35
CA LYS A 230 -6.97 7.75 -22.17
C LYS A 230 -7.95 7.94 -21.02
N ALA A 231 -9.21 8.20 -21.30
CA ALA A 231 -10.25 8.44 -20.30
C ALA A 231 -11.59 7.85 -20.75
N VAL A 232 -12.39 7.48 -19.78
CA VAL A 232 -13.79 7.02 -19.99
C VAL A 232 -14.69 8.00 -19.27
N LEU A 233 -15.75 8.45 -19.94
CA LEU A 233 -16.79 9.28 -19.36
C LEU A 233 -18.09 8.46 -19.31
N THR A 234 -18.74 8.43 -18.15
CA THR A 234 -19.99 7.71 -17.92
C THR A 234 -20.75 8.30 -16.73
N SER A 235 -21.90 7.74 -16.39
CA SER A 235 -22.64 8.06 -15.19
C SER A 235 -22.26 7.09 -14.05
N CYS A 236 -22.39 7.55 -12.82
CA CYS A 236 -22.22 6.76 -11.62
C CYS A 236 -23.20 7.24 -10.54
N VAL A 237 -23.79 6.29 -9.84
CA VAL A 237 -24.56 6.56 -8.63
C VAL A 237 -23.73 6.12 -7.43
N LEU A 238 -23.39 7.06 -6.56
CA LEU A 238 -22.65 6.80 -5.33
C LEU A 238 -23.60 6.69 -4.14
N ARG A 239 -23.22 5.91 -3.14
CA ARG A 239 -23.88 5.84 -1.84
C ARG A 239 -23.35 6.96 -0.95
N PHE A 240 -24.25 7.69 -0.32
CA PHE A 240 -23.91 8.68 0.70
C PHE A 240 -24.00 8.04 2.07
N LYS A 241 -22.95 8.18 2.90
CA LYS A 241 -22.82 7.54 4.23
C LYS A 241 -23.16 6.05 4.20
N PRO A 242 -22.48 5.25 3.36
CA PRO A 242 -22.78 3.84 3.28
C PRO A 242 -22.59 3.18 4.65
N LEU A 243 -23.48 2.25 5.01
CA LEU A 243 -23.35 1.43 6.21
C LEU A 243 -22.13 0.52 6.02
N LEU A 244 -20.98 0.97 6.51
CA LEU A 244 -19.75 0.19 6.44
C LEU A 244 -19.74 -0.80 7.60
N PRO A 245 -19.45 -2.11 7.35
CA PRO A 245 -19.26 -3.05 8.43
C PRO A 245 -18.13 -2.55 9.32
N ALA A 246 -18.42 -2.32 10.60
CA ALA A 246 -17.44 -1.86 11.57
C ALA A 246 -16.25 -2.83 11.59
N SER A 247 -15.12 -2.39 11.05
CA SER A 247 -13.87 -3.12 11.12
C SER A 247 -13.39 -3.09 12.57
N GLY A 248 -13.67 -4.15 13.35
CA GLY A 248 -13.01 -4.42 14.62
C GLY A 248 -13.52 -3.67 15.86
N ALA A 249 -14.72 -3.12 15.88
CA ALA A 249 -15.30 -2.62 17.11
C ALA A 249 -15.88 -3.78 17.94
N VAL A 250 -15.25 -4.05 19.07
CA VAL A 250 -15.80 -4.82 20.19
C VAL A 250 -17.14 -4.17 20.56
N THR A 251 -18.21 -4.94 20.48
CA THR A 251 -19.55 -4.54 20.88
C THR A 251 -19.53 -4.01 22.32
N PRO A 252 -19.92 -2.75 22.58
CA PRO A 252 -20.32 -2.37 23.92
C PRO A 252 -21.71 -2.96 24.19
N ALA A 253 -21.82 -3.59 25.34
CA ALA A 253 -23.01 -4.21 25.83
C ALA A 253 -24.23 -3.29 25.83
N ARG A 254 -25.34 -3.87 25.37
CA ARG A 254 -26.74 -3.64 25.78
C ARG A 254 -27.06 -2.27 26.39
N GLY A 255 -27.73 -1.44 25.63
CA GLY A 255 -28.46 -0.31 26.19
C GLY A 255 -29.21 0.50 25.13
N ARG A 256 -30.50 0.21 25.06
CA ARG A 256 -31.58 1.00 24.44
C ARG A 256 -31.60 1.10 22.91
N ASP A 257 -32.70 0.52 22.42
CA ASP A 257 -33.29 0.68 21.10
C ASP A 257 -33.34 2.16 20.68
N THR A 258 -32.41 2.54 19.85
CA THR A 258 -32.58 3.65 18.92
C THR A 258 -32.06 3.11 17.59
N HIS A 259 -32.97 2.47 16.83
CA HIS A 259 -32.78 2.33 15.40
C HIS A 259 -32.52 3.73 14.84
N PRO A 260 -31.38 4.00 14.18
CA PRO A 260 -31.31 5.19 13.35
C PRO A 260 -32.43 5.06 12.31
N PRO A 261 -33.10 6.15 11.96
CA PRO A 261 -34.14 6.11 10.94
C PRO A 261 -33.55 5.56 9.64
N PRO A 262 -34.28 4.74 8.86
CA PRO A 262 -33.82 4.11 7.63
C PRO A 262 -33.52 5.09 6.48
N ASP A 263 -33.60 6.40 6.70
CA ASP A 263 -33.60 7.45 5.69
C ASP A 263 -32.24 8.16 5.48
N GLU A 264 -31.14 7.69 6.06
CA GLU A 264 -29.82 8.36 5.91
C GLU A 264 -28.92 7.76 4.81
N GLU A 265 -29.23 6.65 4.21
CA GLU A 265 -28.55 6.20 2.98
C GLU A 265 -29.08 6.94 1.77
N GLY A 266 -28.43 8.05 1.43
CA GLY A 266 -28.73 8.78 0.21
C GLY A 266 -27.97 8.18 -1.00
N PHE A 267 -28.57 8.35 -2.19
CA PHE A 267 -27.89 8.10 -3.46
C PHE A 267 -27.56 9.42 -4.13
N ILE A 268 -26.34 9.52 -4.66
CA ILE A 268 -25.86 10.72 -5.36
C ILE A 268 -25.57 10.36 -6.80
N SER A 269 -26.30 10.96 -7.72
CA SER A 269 -26.01 10.84 -9.15
C SER A 269 -24.84 11.73 -9.53
N CYS A 270 -23.87 11.15 -10.23
CA CYS A 270 -22.66 11.83 -10.68
C CYS A 270 -22.40 11.58 -12.16
N CYS A 271 -21.89 12.60 -12.83
CA CYS A 271 -21.07 12.42 -14.01
C CYS A 271 -19.70 11.92 -13.56
N PHE A 272 -19.28 10.80 -14.08
CA PHE A 272 -18.08 10.08 -13.66
C PHE A 272 -17.11 9.90 -14.82
N SER A 273 -15.87 10.31 -14.60
CA SER A 273 -14.80 10.01 -15.54
C SER A 273 -13.67 9.28 -14.83
N PHE A 274 -13.04 8.34 -15.51
CA PHE A 274 -11.85 7.69 -14.98
C PHE A 274 -10.76 7.53 -16.03
N THR A 275 -9.51 7.60 -15.58
CA THR A 275 -8.30 7.37 -16.36
C THR A 275 -7.53 6.20 -15.80
N ILE A 276 -6.82 5.45 -16.67
CA ILE A 276 -6.04 4.29 -16.28
C ILE A 276 -4.56 4.60 -16.44
N ARG A 277 -3.80 4.46 -15.34
CA ARG A 277 -2.34 4.47 -15.37
C ARG A 277 -1.86 3.03 -15.45
N ARG A 278 -0.93 2.79 -16.37
CA ARG A 278 -0.35 1.48 -16.64
C ARG A 278 1.13 1.48 -16.28
N ASP A 279 1.62 0.32 -15.88
CA ASP A 279 3.05 0.09 -15.71
C ASP A 279 3.79 0.06 -17.05
N PRO A 280 5.14 -0.07 -17.07
CA PRO A 280 5.92 -0.15 -18.29
C PRO A 280 5.54 -1.33 -19.20
N TYR A 281 4.88 -2.35 -18.66
CA TYR A 281 4.43 -3.54 -19.38
C TYR A 281 3.00 -3.42 -19.90
N GLY A 282 2.37 -2.26 -19.72
CA GLY A 282 0.99 -2.00 -20.16
C GLY A 282 -0.09 -2.55 -19.23
N ILE A 283 0.27 -3.08 -18.06
CA ILE A 283 -0.70 -3.59 -17.09
C ILE A 283 -1.28 -2.42 -16.27
N PRO A 284 -2.61 -2.30 -16.15
CA PRO A 284 -3.25 -1.32 -15.27
C PRO A 284 -2.79 -1.47 -13.81
N THR A 285 -2.29 -0.39 -13.23
CA THR A 285 -1.86 -0.34 -11.82
C THR A 285 -2.73 0.58 -10.99
N LEU A 286 -3.10 1.73 -11.54
CA LEU A 286 -3.83 2.79 -10.86
C LEU A 286 -4.95 3.31 -11.75
N ILE A 287 -6.11 3.51 -11.17
CA ILE A 287 -7.25 4.18 -11.78
C ILE A 287 -7.52 5.46 -11.00
N VAL A 288 -7.71 6.56 -11.71
CA VAL A 288 -8.06 7.86 -11.13
C VAL A 288 -9.45 8.23 -11.60
N GLY A 289 -10.37 8.43 -10.68
CA GLY A 289 -11.74 8.81 -10.95
C GLY A 289 -12.04 10.22 -10.48
N ASN A 290 -12.79 10.96 -11.32
CA ASN A 290 -13.34 12.28 -11.01
C ASN A 290 -14.85 12.17 -11.03
N PHE A 291 -15.50 12.83 -10.07
CA PHE A 291 -16.95 12.77 -9.88
C PHE A 291 -17.52 14.18 -9.83
N ILE A 292 -18.52 14.44 -10.65
CA ILE A 292 -19.24 15.73 -10.66
C ILE A 292 -20.69 15.41 -10.34
N LYS A 293 -21.19 15.93 -9.22
CA LYS A 293 -22.57 15.76 -8.81
C LYS A 293 -23.51 16.40 -9.85
N CYS A 294 -24.51 15.65 -10.27
CA CYS A 294 -25.56 16.12 -11.18
C CYS A 294 -26.72 16.73 -10.41
#